data_1d78924778520debe49eef871c449f37
#
_entry.id   1d78924778520debe49eef871c449f37
#
_cell.length_a   1.000
_cell.length_b   1.000
_cell.length_c   1.000
_cell.angle_alpha   90.00
_cell.angle_beta   90.00
_cell.angle_gamma   90.00
#
_symmetry.space_group_name_H-M   'P 1'
#
loop_
_entity.id
_entity.type
_entity.pdbx_description
1 polymer ?
#
loop_
_entity_poly.entity_id
_entity_poly.type
_entity_poly.pdbx_seq_one_letter_code
_entity_poly.pdbx_strand_id
1 'polypeptide(L)'
;MRFFAILSTAARLALSLAASASLAATLQVDLQDSSGRPLTDGVIFLESRDAKAASKPAIGVEVAQVSKQFAPQVNVITVGTAVQFPNRDSVRHHVYSFSAIKNFELKLYVGTPAAPVVF
;
A
#
# COMPACT_ATOMS: atom_id res chain seq x y z
N MET A 1 -57.68 59.65 -3.57
CA MET A 1 -57.39 58.24 -3.22
C MET A 1 -56.05 57.83 -3.89
N ARG A 2 -55.03 57.73 -3.10
CA ARG A 2 -53.68 57.34 -3.60
C ARG A 2 -53.41 55.91 -3.12
N PHE A 3 -53.34 54.98 -4.08
CA PHE A 3 -52.91 53.61 -3.81
C PHE A 3 -51.37 53.51 -3.85
N PHE A 4 -50.78 53.18 -2.70
CA PHE A 4 -49.38 52.81 -2.61
C PHE A 4 -49.24 51.36 -2.95
N ALA A 5 -48.51 51.04 -4.05
CA ALA A 5 -48.09 49.71 -4.38
C ALA A 5 -46.76 49.44 -3.65
N ILE A 6 -46.79 48.48 -2.71
CA ILE A 6 -45.57 48.01 -2.05
C ILE A 6 -44.94 46.91 -2.94
N LEU A 7 -43.82 47.25 -3.56
CA LEU A 7 -43.02 46.31 -4.33
C LEU A 7 -42.12 45.51 -3.34
N SER A 8 -42.48 44.29 -3.04
CA SER A 8 -41.65 43.39 -2.24
C SER A 8 -40.55 42.77 -3.13
N THR A 9 -39.32 43.26 -2.99
CA THR A 9 -38.16 42.74 -3.61
C THR A 9 -37.69 41.49 -2.85
N ALA A 10 -38.10 40.31 -3.30
CA ALA A 10 -37.57 39.05 -2.80
C ALA A 10 -36.18 38.85 -3.40
N ALA A 11 -35.13 39.18 -2.66
CA ALA A 11 -33.75 38.84 -2.99
C ALA A 11 -33.55 37.32 -2.86
N ARG A 12 -33.53 36.61 -3.98
CA ARG A 12 -33.14 35.19 -4.01
C ARG A 12 -31.62 35.09 -3.95
N LEU A 13 -31.10 34.80 -2.77
CA LEU A 13 -29.71 34.45 -2.57
C LEU A 13 -29.50 33.02 -3.13
N ALA A 14 -29.05 32.92 -4.36
CA ALA A 14 -28.64 31.63 -4.93
C ALA A 14 -27.24 31.28 -4.37
N LEU A 15 -27.22 30.44 -3.34
CA LEU A 15 -25.99 29.85 -2.80
C LEU A 15 -25.53 28.76 -3.78
N SER A 16 -24.63 29.13 -4.71
CA SER A 16 -23.99 28.17 -5.62
C SER A 16 -23.00 27.33 -4.79
N LEU A 17 -23.39 26.08 -4.48
CA LEU A 17 -22.51 25.06 -3.93
C LEU A 17 -21.56 24.64 -5.05
N ALA A 18 -20.37 25.21 -5.10
CA ALA A 18 -19.30 24.74 -5.96
C ALA A 18 -18.81 23.39 -5.41
N ALA A 19 -19.32 22.30 -5.96
CA ALA A 19 -18.80 20.98 -5.71
C ALA A 19 -17.39 20.91 -6.33
N SER A 20 -16.35 20.93 -5.48
CA SER A 20 -14.98 20.67 -5.90
C SER A 20 -14.90 19.21 -6.34
N ALA A 21 -14.95 18.96 -7.64
CA ALA A 21 -14.67 17.64 -8.21
C ALA A 21 -13.20 17.32 -7.93
N SER A 22 -12.95 16.41 -6.99
CA SER A 22 -11.62 15.84 -6.80
C SER A 22 -11.30 15.00 -8.02
N LEU A 23 -10.43 15.49 -8.90
CA LEU A 23 -9.90 14.72 -10.02
C LEU A 23 -8.90 13.71 -9.44
N ALA A 24 -9.31 12.45 -9.36
CA ALA A 24 -8.39 11.36 -9.06
C ALA A 24 -7.49 11.17 -10.30
N ALA A 25 -6.19 11.40 -10.14
CA ALA A 25 -5.21 11.09 -11.17
C ALA A 25 -4.77 9.62 -11.02
N THR A 26 -4.79 8.87 -12.12
CA THR A 26 -4.26 7.51 -12.17
C THR A 26 -2.92 7.54 -12.90
N LEU A 27 -1.89 6.97 -12.27
CA LEU A 27 -0.60 6.71 -12.87
C LEU A 27 -0.50 5.22 -13.19
N GLN A 28 -0.29 4.90 -14.46
CA GLN A 28 0.05 3.54 -14.90
C GLN A 28 1.51 3.51 -15.31
N VAL A 29 2.25 2.52 -14.84
CA VAL A 29 3.67 2.34 -15.16
C VAL A 29 3.90 0.90 -15.60
N ASP A 30 4.47 0.73 -16.78
CA ASP A 30 4.84 -0.56 -17.33
C ASP A 30 6.37 -0.68 -17.32
N LEU A 31 6.88 -1.70 -16.62
CA LEU A 31 8.32 -2.00 -16.56
C LEU A 31 8.68 -3.01 -17.64
N GLN A 32 9.67 -2.65 -18.46
CA GLN A 32 10.17 -3.51 -19.53
C GLN A 32 11.70 -3.50 -19.56
N ASP A 33 12.28 -4.59 -20.01
CA ASP A 33 13.71 -4.67 -20.32
C ASP A 33 14.03 -3.97 -21.68
N SER A 34 15.30 -3.90 -22.03
CA SER A 34 15.74 -3.27 -23.28
C SER A 34 15.21 -3.95 -24.55
N SER A 35 14.65 -5.13 -24.45
CA SER A 35 14.01 -5.86 -25.57
C SER A 35 12.48 -5.73 -25.59
N GLY A 36 11.90 -4.93 -24.67
CA GLY A 36 10.46 -4.71 -24.56
C GLY A 36 9.71 -5.83 -23.83
N ARG A 37 10.40 -6.75 -23.16
CA ARG A 37 9.76 -7.80 -22.37
C ARG A 37 9.41 -7.27 -20.98
N PRO A 38 8.24 -7.64 -20.41
CA PRO A 38 7.89 -7.28 -19.06
C PRO A 38 8.99 -7.67 -18.06
N LEU A 39 9.38 -6.71 -17.21
CA LEU A 39 10.34 -6.94 -16.13
C LEU A 39 9.57 -7.38 -14.90
N THR A 40 9.90 -8.58 -14.38
CA THR A 40 9.38 -9.08 -13.10
C THR A 40 10.23 -8.57 -11.94
N ASP A 41 9.66 -8.56 -10.74
CA ASP A 41 10.35 -8.19 -9.49
C ASP A 41 10.94 -6.76 -9.48
N GLY A 42 10.45 -5.89 -10.37
CA GLY A 42 10.75 -4.47 -10.35
C GLY A 42 9.93 -3.75 -9.27
N VAL A 43 10.53 -2.75 -8.63
CA VAL A 43 9.87 -1.92 -7.61
C VAL A 43 9.79 -0.48 -8.08
N ILE A 44 8.59 0.10 -8.03
CA ILE A 44 8.34 1.49 -8.36
C ILE A 44 7.95 2.22 -7.08
N PHE A 45 8.60 3.35 -6.82
CA PHE A 45 8.27 4.22 -5.70
C PHE A 45 7.63 5.50 -6.20
N LEU A 46 6.50 5.88 -5.60
CA LEU A 46 5.93 7.20 -5.71
C LEU A 46 6.24 7.97 -4.42
N GLU A 47 7.15 8.94 -4.51
CA GLU A 47 7.54 9.75 -3.37
C GLU A 47 6.84 11.11 -3.41
N SER A 48 6.03 11.38 -2.40
CA SER A 48 5.46 12.68 -2.13
C SER A 48 5.24 12.84 -0.62
N ARG A 49 5.08 14.09 -0.16
CA ARG A 49 4.74 14.35 1.24
C ARG A 49 3.42 13.69 1.62
N ASP A 50 2.42 13.76 0.76
CA ASP A 50 1.08 13.24 1.00
C ASP A 50 1.08 11.71 0.94
N ALA A 51 1.80 11.09 0.01
CA ALA A 51 1.97 9.64 -0.05
C ALA A 51 2.64 9.10 1.22
N LYS A 52 3.67 9.80 1.71
CA LYS A 52 4.34 9.44 2.97
C LYS A 52 3.41 9.57 4.18
N ALA A 53 2.61 10.63 4.24
CA ALA A 53 1.64 10.84 5.33
C ALA A 53 0.49 9.83 5.30
N ALA A 54 0.08 9.37 4.12
CA ALA A 54 -0.96 8.37 3.92
C ALA A 54 -0.47 6.92 4.12
N SER A 55 0.85 6.71 4.17
CA SER A 55 1.45 5.37 4.30
C SER A 55 1.08 4.73 5.65
N LYS A 56 0.64 3.48 5.59
CA LYS A 56 0.28 2.68 6.79
C LYS A 56 0.90 1.29 6.67
N PRO A 57 1.15 0.60 7.80
CA PRO A 57 1.55 -0.79 7.79
C PRO A 57 0.56 -1.64 7.00
N ALA A 58 1.08 -2.51 6.14
CA ALA A 58 0.25 -3.46 5.40
C ALA A 58 -0.26 -4.56 6.33
N ILE A 59 -1.40 -5.15 5.98
CA ILE A 59 -2.04 -6.21 6.76
C ILE A 59 -2.00 -7.51 5.97
N GLY A 60 -1.79 -8.64 6.66
CA GLY A 60 -1.85 -9.97 6.06
C GLY A 60 -0.69 -10.26 5.11
N VAL A 61 0.47 -9.65 5.32
CA VAL A 61 1.65 -9.87 4.48
C VAL A 61 2.31 -11.19 4.84
N GLU A 62 2.55 -12.01 3.82
CA GLU A 62 3.28 -13.27 3.94
C GLU A 62 4.45 -13.31 2.95
N VAL A 63 5.56 -13.89 3.38
CA VAL A 63 6.67 -14.33 2.54
C VAL A 63 6.84 -15.82 2.79
N ALA A 64 6.15 -16.62 1.99
CA ALA A 64 6.12 -18.07 2.16
C ALA A 64 7.42 -18.72 1.67
N GLN A 65 7.77 -19.85 2.27
CA GLN A 65 8.79 -20.76 1.73
C GLN A 65 8.08 -21.86 0.97
N VAL A 66 8.35 -21.94 -0.33
CA VAL A 66 7.75 -22.91 -1.25
C VAL A 66 8.86 -23.43 -2.17
N SER A 67 9.01 -24.73 -2.26
CA SER A 67 10.06 -25.37 -3.07
C SER A 67 11.45 -24.86 -2.72
N LYS A 68 11.71 -24.62 -1.43
CA LYS A 68 12.97 -24.09 -0.86
C LYS A 68 13.33 -22.68 -1.34
N GLN A 69 12.34 -21.89 -1.76
CA GLN A 69 12.50 -20.50 -2.19
C GLN A 69 11.51 -19.61 -1.44
N PHE A 70 11.83 -18.32 -1.34
CA PHE A 70 10.87 -17.34 -0.84
C PHE A 70 9.88 -16.95 -1.96
N ALA A 71 8.62 -16.86 -1.61
CA ALA A 71 7.56 -16.45 -2.51
C ALA A 71 6.63 -15.42 -1.78
N PRO A 72 6.51 -14.19 -2.31
CA PRO A 72 7.23 -13.64 -3.47
C PRO A 72 8.72 -13.40 -3.16
N GLN A 73 9.57 -13.32 -4.19
CA GLN A 73 11.01 -13.03 -4.03
C GLN A 73 11.26 -11.57 -3.63
N VAL A 74 10.44 -10.67 -4.13
CA VAL A 74 10.45 -9.24 -3.76
C VAL A 74 9.12 -8.88 -3.14
N ASN A 75 9.15 -8.22 -2.00
CA ASN A 75 7.95 -7.72 -1.33
C ASN A 75 8.21 -6.29 -0.85
N VAL A 76 7.26 -5.41 -1.12
CA VAL A 76 7.32 -4.01 -0.69
C VAL A 76 6.38 -3.81 0.49
N ILE A 77 6.94 -3.36 1.58
CA ILE A 77 6.21 -3.13 2.83
C ILE A 77 6.54 -1.75 3.39
N THR A 78 5.64 -1.22 4.18
CA THR A 78 5.89 -0.01 4.97
C THR A 78 6.38 -0.37 6.37
N VAL A 79 7.11 0.55 6.98
CA VAL A 79 7.57 0.39 8.38
C VAL A 79 6.39 0.11 9.31
N GLY A 80 6.57 -0.81 10.23
CA GLY A 80 5.53 -1.30 11.14
C GLY A 80 4.73 -2.48 10.59
N THR A 81 4.96 -2.92 9.35
CA THR A 81 4.29 -4.09 8.79
C THR A 81 4.73 -5.37 9.48
N ALA A 82 3.75 -6.16 9.92
CA ALA A 82 3.94 -7.51 10.45
C ALA A 82 3.92 -8.52 9.29
N VAL A 83 5.05 -9.22 9.08
CA VAL A 83 5.22 -10.20 8.00
C VAL A 83 5.28 -11.61 8.57
N GLN A 84 4.42 -12.50 8.09
CA GLN A 84 4.48 -13.93 8.38
C GLN A 84 5.42 -14.63 7.39
N PHE A 85 6.10 -15.67 7.88
CA PHE A 85 6.99 -16.50 7.08
C PHE A 85 6.54 -17.97 7.10
N PRO A 86 5.39 -18.32 6.49
CA PRO A 86 4.92 -19.70 6.51
C PRO A 86 5.86 -20.60 5.70
N ASN A 87 6.22 -21.73 6.30
CA ASN A 87 6.94 -22.82 5.63
C ASN A 87 5.92 -23.80 5.04
N ARG A 88 5.77 -23.82 3.73
CA ARG A 88 4.85 -24.69 2.98
C ARG A 88 5.55 -25.93 2.42
N ASP A 89 6.83 -26.12 2.73
CA ASP A 89 7.57 -27.32 2.38
C ASP A 89 7.43 -28.40 3.46
N SER A 90 7.74 -29.64 3.10
CA SER A 90 7.76 -30.78 4.02
C SER A 90 9.00 -30.84 4.93
N VAL A 91 9.99 -30.02 4.64
CA VAL A 91 11.24 -29.94 5.42
C VAL A 91 11.24 -28.71 6.32
N ARG A 92 12.00 -28.78 7.40
CA ARG A 92 12.17 -27.62 8.28
C ARG A 92 13.04 -26.57 7.63
N HIS A 93 12.65 -25.31 7.79
CA HIS A 93 13.43 -24.16 7.36
C HIS A 93 13.84 -23.30 8.56
N HIS A 94 14.96 -22.64 8.43
CA HIS A 94 15.47 -21.62 9.32
C HIS A 94 15.51 -20.31 8.54
N VAL A 95 14.77 -19.29 9.01
CA VAL A 95 14.73 -17.98 8.36
C VAL A 95 15.46 -16.98 9.24
N TYR A 96 16.38 -16.25 8.65
CA TYR A 96 17.13 -15.22 9.35
C TYR A 96 17.49 -14.06 8.43
N SER A 97 17.75 -12.92 9.03
CA SER A 97 18.27 -11.73 8.36
C SER A 97 19.39 -11.12 9.19
N PHE A 98 20.49 -10.80 8.54
CA PHE A 98 21.60 -10.02 9.11
C PHE A 98 21.61 -8.58 8.62
N SER A 99 20.54 -8.13 7.98
CA SER A 99 20.41 -6.74 7.54
C SER A 99 20.52 -5.79 8.73
N ALA A 100 21.31 -4.73 8.57
CA ALA A 100 21.41 -3.67 9.58
C ALA A 100 20.06 -2.98 9.86
N ILE A 101 19.15 -2.96 8.87
CA ILE A 101 17.81 -2.39 9.02
C ILE A 101 16.92 -3.30 9.87
N LYS A 102 17.00 -4.61 9.67
CA LYS A 102 16.20 -5.58 10.39
C LYS A 102 16.95 -6.90 10.56
N ASN A 103 17.49 -7.12 11.75
CA ASN A 103 18.07 -8.39 12.15
C ASN A 103 17.00 -9.23 12.85
N PHE A 104 16.83 -10.49 12.45
CA PHE A 104 15.91 -11.44 13.09
C PHE A 104 16.30 -12.88 12.78
N GLU A 105 15.78 -13.79 13.62
CA GLU A 105 15.96 -15.22 13.46
C GLU A 105 14.67 -15.97 13.83
N LEU A 106 14.18 -16.80 12.91
CA LEU A 106 13.12 -17.79 13.14
C LEU A 106 13.78 -19.18 13.06
N LYS A 107 13.98 -19.79 14.23
CA LYS A 107 14.63 -21.11 14.34
C LYS A 107 13.84 -22.18 13.59
N LEU A 108 14.49 -23.29 13.27
CA LEU A 108 13.94 -24.41 12.48
C LEU A 108 12.48 -24.73 12.78
N TYR A 109 11.60 -24.60 11.81
CA TYR A 109 10.16 -24.86 11.90
C TYR A 109 9.57 -25.46 10.62
N VAL A 110 8.37 -26.01 10.73
CA VAL A 110 7.42 -26.32 9.65
C VAL A 110 6.12 -25.57 9.93
N GLY A 111 5.33 -25.33 8.88
CA GLY A 111 4.09 -24.57 9.02
C GLY A 111 4.33 -23.09 9.28
N THR A 112 3.45 -22.44 10.03
CA THR A 112 3.51 -21.00 10.28
C THR A 112 4.09 -20.73 11.66
N PRO A 113 5.10 -19.84 11.80
CA PRO A 113 5.60 -19.42 13.09
C PRO A 113 4.50 -18.76 13.95
N ALA A 114 4.61 -18.88 15.27
CA ALA A 114 3.61 -18.34 16.19
C ALA A 114 3.49 -16.82 16.15
N ALA A 115 4.59 -16.12 15.85
CA ALA A 115 4.61 -14.66 15.79
C ALA A 115 5.18 -14.17 14.45
N PRO A 116 4.61 -13.08 13.87
CA PRO A 116 5.17 -12.42 12.71
C PRO A 116 6.43 -11.63 13.09
N VAL A 117 7.22 -11.29 12.08
CA VAL A 117 8.32 -10.33 12.20
C VAL A 117 7.80 -8.95 11.84
N VAL A 118 7.94 -7.99 12.73
CA VAL A 118 7.57 -6.58 12.45
C VAL A 118 8.78 -5.85 11.89
N PHE A 119 8.60 -5.19 10.75
CA PHE A 119 9.65 -4.45 10.04
C PHE A 119 9.58 -2.95 10.28
#